data_d0aca8333f2d2e7df2c035573569ddcc
#
_entry.id   d0aca8333f2d2e7df2c035573569ddcc
#
_cell.length_a   1.000
_cell.length_b   1.000
_cell.length_c   1.000
_cell.angle_alpha   90.00
_cell.angle_beta   90.00
_cell.angle_gamma   90.00
#
_symmetry.space_group_name_H-M   'P 1'
#
loop_
_entity.id
_entity.type
_entity.pdbx_description
1 polymer ?
#
loop_
_entity_poly.entity_id
_entity_poly.type
_entity_poly.pdbx_seq_one_letter_code
_entity_poly.pdbx_strand_id
1 'polypeptide(L)'
;MSGQKRTKLTAKQMQVAEMLANPNEAKTKCEIVNECGIARSTLYKWLIDDDFVDYVNKLVDRYTSGELSEVWRALCNRAKTGDVQAIKLFFELKGKYKNQVELSGNITFIDDVNE
;
A
#
# COMPACT_ATOMS: atom_id res chain seq x y z
N MET A 1 -19.25 -14.31 -13.99
CA MET A 1 -18.86 -14.09 -13.90
C MET A 1 -18.51 -13.66 -13.76
N SER A 2 -18.54 -13.44 -13.51
CA SER A 2 -18.17 -12.89 -13.43
C SER A 2 -17.41 -12.64 -13.39
N GLY A 3 -17.24 -12.53 -13.13
CA GLY A 3 -16.57 -12.02 -13.13
C GLY A 3 -15.85 -12.13 -13.23
N GLN A 4 -15.40 -12.06 -13.42
CA GLN A 4 -14.59 -12.08 -13.63
C GLN A 4 -14.11 -11.72 -14.32
N LYS A 5 -14.21 -11.24 -14.69
CA LYS A 5 -13.80 -10.70 -15.33
C LYS A 5 -12.99 -10.09 -15.28
N ARG A 6 -12.75 -9.82 -15.18
CA ARG A 6 -12.16 -9.26 -15.07
C ARG A 6 -11.15 -9.06 -15.33
N THR A 7 -10.82 -9.00 -15.36
CA THR A 7 -9.76 -8.69 -15.50
C THR A 7 -9.26 -8.87 -16.72
N LYS A 8 -9.26 -8.10 -17.49
CA LYS A 8 -8.85 -8.17 -18.69
C LYS A 8 -7.72 -7.31 -18.90
N LEU A 9 -6.84 -7.07 -17.96
CA LEU A 9 -5.64 -6.27 -18.09
C LEU A 9 -4.63 -7.00 -18.95
N THR A 10 -4.02 -6.26 -19.86
CA THR A 10 -2.97 -6.83 -20.71
C THR A 10 -1.67 -6.95 -19.92
N ALA A 11 -0.73 -7.72 -20.47
CA ALA A 11 0.58 -7.87 -19.83
C ALA A 11 1.26 -6.50 -19.68
N LYS A 12 1.09 -5.64 -20.67
CA LYS A 12 1.66 -4.31 -20.63
C LYS A 12 1.06 -3.47 -19.51
N GLN A 13 -0.25 -3.57 -19.33
CA GLN A 13 -0.91 -2.85 -18.26
C GLN A 13 -0.42 -3.33 -16.90
N MET A 14 -0.25 -4.64 -16.74
CA MET A 14 0.25 -5.17 -15.48
C MET A 14 1.68 -4.73 -15.22
N GLN A 15 2.50 -4.68 -16.26
CA GLN A 15 3.87 -4.22 -16.13
C GLN A 15 3.91 -2.76 -15.65
N VAL A 16 3.10 -1.91 -16.26
CA VAL A 16 3.05 -0.51 -15.88
C VAL A 16 2.55 -0.37 -14.44
N ALA A 17 1.55 -1.15 -14.08
CA ALA A 17 1.01 -1.11 -12.72
C ALA A 17 2.07 -1.49 -11.70
N GLU A 18 2.88 -2.50 -12.01
CA GLU A 18 3.96 -2.90 -11.12
C GLU A 18 4.95 -1.76 -10.90
N MET A 19 5.30 -1.08 -11.97
CA MET A 19 6.23 0.03 -11.86
C MET A 19 5.66 1.18 -11.06
N LEU A 20 4.36 1.42 -11.19
CA LEU A 20 3.70 2.49 -10.45
C LEU A 20 3.64 2.18 -8.96
N ALA A 21 3.44 0.93 -8.61
CA ALA A 21 3.21 0.52 -7.24
C ALA A 21 4.47 0.21 -6.45
N ASN A 22 5.54 -0.16 -7.14
CA ASN A 22 6.75 -0.62 -6.48
C ASN A 22 7.53 0.52 -5.81
N PRO A 23 7.58 0.56 -4.49
CA PRO A 23 8.26 1.66 -3.79
C PRO A 23 9.78 1.60 -3.94
N ASN A 24 10.32 0.46 -4.33
CA ASN A 24 11.76 0.31 -4.50
C ASN A 24 12.24 0.80 -5.84
N GLU A 25 11.33 1.03 -6.77
CA GLU A 25 11.67 1.54 -8.08
C GLU A 25 10.89 2.81 -8.33
N ALA A 26 11.22 3.84 -7.60
CA ALA A 26 10.49 5.10 -7.71
C ALA A 26 10.77 5.77 -9.05
N LYS A 27 9.99 5.43 -10.06
CA LYS A 27 10.13 5.99 -11.38
C LYS A 27 9.07 7.04 -11.64
N THR A 28 9.44 8.06 -12.42
CA THR A 28 8.46 9.05 -12.83
C THR A 28 7.58 8.46 -13.91
N LYS A 29 6.43 9.09 -14.12
CA LYS A 29 5.54 8.64 -15.19
C LYS A 29 6.23 8.67 -16.53
N CYS A 30 7.07 9.66 -16.75
CA CYS A 30 7.82 9.79 -17.99
C CYS A 30 8.74 8.58 -18.19
N GLU A 31 9.43 8.19 -17.14
CA GLU A 31 10.33 7.04 -17.22
C GLU A 31 9.55 5.76 -17.48
N ILE A 32 8.40 5.63 -16.86
CA ILE A 32 7.58 4.43 -17.03
C ILE A 32 7.09 4.29 -18.46
N VAL A 33 6.58 5.39 -19.04
CA VAL A 33 6.08 5.30 -20.41
C VAL A 33 7.20 5.01 -21.39
N ASN A 34 8.38 5.57 -21.14
CA ASN A 34 9.51 5.31 -22.02
C ASN A 34 9.95 3.85 -21.94
N GLU A 35 10.06 3.32 -20.75
CA GLU A 35 10.49 1.94 -20.57
C GLU A 35 9.49 0.94 -21.13
N CYS A 36 8.21 1.23 -20.97
CA CYS A 36 7.18 0.32 -21.42
C CYS A 36 6.79 0.53 -22.87
N GLY A 37 7.29 1.60 -23.48
CA GLY A 37 6.98 1.86 -24.87
C GLY A 37 5.53 2.21 -25.14
N ILE A 38 4.92 2.96 -24.24
CA ILE A 38 3.53 3.39 -24.42
C ILE A 38 3.50 4.91 -24.50
N ALA A 39 2.40 5.43 -25.01
CA ALA A 39 2.23 6.86 -25.09
C ALA A 39 1.78 7.40 -23.74
N ARG A 40 2.13 8.63 -23.48
CA ARG A 40 1.73 9.28 -22.24
C ARG A 40 0.20 9.32 -22.12
N SER A 41 -0.48 9.59 -23.22
CA SER A 41 -1.93 9.63 -23.23
C SER A 41 -2.52 8.27 -22.86
N THR A 42 -1.85 7.21 -23.26
CA THR A 42 -2.29 5.85 -22.92
C THR A 42 -2.23 5.63 -21.41
N LEU A 43 -1.13 6.07 -20.80
CA LEU A 43 -1.00 5.94 -19.36
C LEU A 43 -2.09 6.69 -18.62
N TYR A 44 -2.37 7.94 -19.05
CA TYR A 44 -3.39 8.70 -18.37
C TYR A 44 -4.78 8.11 -18.56
N LYS A 45 -5.01 7.46 -19.68
CA LYS A 45 -6.24 6.75 -19.91
C LYS A 45 -6.39 5.59 -18.93
N TRP A 46 -5.32 4.87 -18.71
CA TRP A 46 -5.34 3.75 -17.77
C TRP A 46 -5.54 4.24 -16.33
N LEU A 47 -4.99 5.40 -15.99
CA LEU A 47 -5.08 5.91 -14.62
C LEU A 47 -6.50 6.27 -14.19
N ILE A 48 -7.43 6.37 -15.14
CA ILE A 48 -8.82 6.61 -14.81
C ILE A 48 -9.69 5.39 -15.10
N ASP A 49 -9.07 4.29 -15.47
CA ASP A 49 -9.78 3.04 -15.72
C ASP A 49 -9.89 2.27 -14.40
N ASP A 50 -11.12 1.96 -14.01
CA ASP A 50 -11.38 1.33 -12.72
C ASP A 50 -10.60 0.04 -12.52
N ASP A 51 -10.58 -0.82 -13.53
CA ASP A 51 -9.89 -2.10 -13.41
C ASP A 51 -8.40 -1.92 -13.20
N PHE A 52 -7.81 -0.98 -13.93
CA PHE A 52 -6.39 -0.71 -13.80
C PHE A 52 -6.08 -0.13 -12.42
N VAL A 53 -6.89 0.83 -11.98
CA VAL A 53 -6.69 1.46 -10.68
C VAL A 53 -6.84 0.44 -9.56
N ASP A 54 -7.83 -0.44 -9.65
CA ASP A 54 -8.00 -1.49 -8.66
C ASP A 54 -6.78 -2.39 -8.57
N TYR A 55 -6.23 -2.74 -9.71
CA TYR A 55 -5.05 -3.61 -9.74
C TYR A 55 -3.85 -2.90 -9.11
N VAL A 56 -3.65 -1.62 -9.45
CA VAL A 56 -2.56 -0.85 -8.85
C VAL A 56 -2.73 -0.77 -7.35
N ASN A 57 -3.96 -0.52 -6.89
CA ASN A 57 -4.21 -0.42 -5.45
C ASN A 57 -3.92 -1.71 -4.72
N LYS A 58 -4.25 -2.83 -5.35
CA LYS A 58 -3.94 -4.13 -4.74
C LYS A 58 -2.44 -4.34 -4.62
N LEU A 59 -1.70 -3.92 -5.63
CA LEU A 59 -0.25 -4.03 -5.59
C LEU A 59 0.33 -3.12 -4.51
N VAL A 60 -0.18 -1.89 -4.40
CA VAL A 60 0.28 -0.96 -3.38
C VAL A 60 0.04 -1.54 -1.99
N ASP A 61 -1.15 -2.12 -1.77
CA ASP A 61 -1.46 -2.74 -0.49
C ASP A 61 -0.47 -3.85 -0.17
N ARG A 62 -0.14 -4.65 -1.16
CA ARG A 62 0.79 -5.76 -0.97
C ARG A 62 2.18 -5.26 -0.61
N TYR A 63 2.68 -4.27 -1.34
CA TYR A 63 3.99 -3.70 -1.05
C TYR A 63 4.00 -2.99 0.30
N THR A 64 2.94 -2.25 0.58
CA THR A 64 2.85 -1.51 1.83
C THR A 64 2.85 -2.44 3.02
N SER A 65 2.14 -3.56 2.93
CA SER A 65 2.11 -4.53 4.00
C SER A 65 3.50 -5.08 4.29
N GLY A 66 4.26 -5.39 3.23
CA GLY A 66 5.61 -5.88 3.41
C GLY A 66 6.52 -4.84 4.04
N GLU A 67 6.45 -3.61 3.54
CA GLU A 67 7.26 -2.53 4.08
C GLU A 67 6.90 -2.25 5.51
N LEU A 68 5.61 -2.22 5.79
CA LEU A 68 5.14 -1.95 7.15
C LEU A 68 5.64 -3.02 8.11
N SER A 69 5.63 -4.26 7.68
CA SER A 69 6.10 -5.36 8.50
C SER A 69 7.57 -5.18 8.90
N GLU A 70 8.39 -4.76 7.95
CA GLU A 70 9.81 -4.55 8.21
C GLU A 70 10.04 -3.36 9.12
N VAL A 71 9.31 -2.28 8.88
CA VAL A 71 9.42 -1.09 9.72
C VAL A 71 8.98 -1.42 11.13
N TRP A 72 7.90 -2.18 11.26
CA TRP A 72 7.40 -2.58 12.56
C TRP A 72 8.43 -3.39 13.32
N ARG A 73 9.07 -4.32 12.64
CA ARG A 73 10.09 -5.15 13.27
C ARG A 73 11.26 -4.31 13.75
N ALA A 74 11.70 -3.36 12.92
CA ALA A 74 12.81 -2.49 13.30
C ALA A 74 12.44 -1.63 14.51
N LEU A 75 11.21 -1.14 14.52
CA LEU A 75 10.74 -0.34 15.64
C LEU A 75 10.70 -1.15 16.93
N CYS A 76 10.21 -2.37 16.86
CA CYS A 76 10.16 -3.24 18.02
C CYS A 76 11.54 -3.50 18.56
N ASN A 77 12.51 -3.72 17.68
CA ASN A 77 13.87 -3.97 18.11
C ASN A 77 14.46 -2.76 18.85
N ARG A 78 14.19 -1.55 18.31
CA ARG A 78 14.67 -0.34 18.96
C ARG A 78 14.01 -0.15 20.31
N ALA A 79 12.73 -0.42 20.40
CA ALA A 79 11.99 -0.28 21.66
C ALA A 79 12.54 -1.24 22.71
N LYS A 80 12.91 -2.45 22.29
CA LYS A 80 13.44 -3.43 23.22
C LYS A 80 14.77 -3.01 23.81
N THR A 81 15.51 -2.14 23.14
CA THR A 81 16.78 -1.65 23.67
C THR A 81 16.59 -0.51 24.66
N GLY A 82 15.36 -0.09 24.89
CA GLY A 82 15.09 0.97 25.84
C GLY A 82 15.02 2.36 25.25
N ASP A 83 14.97 2.46 23.93
CA ASP A 83 14.85 3.76 23.26
C ASP A 83 13.48 4.34 23.55
N VAL A 84 13.43 5.42 24.32
CA VAL A 84 12.18 6.03 24.78
C VAL A 84 11.33 6.48 23.60
N GLN A 85 11.95 7.10 22.60
CA GLN A 85 11.19 7.56 21.43
C GLN A 85 10.55 6.39 20.70
N ALA A 86 11.32 5.31 20.54
CA ALA A 86 10.79 4.13 19.87
C ALA A 86 9.66 3.50 20.67
N ILE A 87 9.79 3.48 21.99
CA ILE A 87 8.74 2.92 22.84
C ILE A 87 7.45 3.73 22.69
N LYS A 88 7.55 5.04 22.69
CA LYS A 88 6.39 5.89 22.54
C LYS A 88 5.74 5.65 21.18
N LEU A 89 6.56 5.64 20.13
CA LEU A 89 6.05 5.44 18.78
C LEU A 89 5.40 4.06 18.64
N PHE A 90 6.00 3.06 19.26
CA PHE A 90 5.45 1.72 19.25
C PHE A 90 4.00 1.71 19.77
N PHE A 91 3.80 2.33 20.92
CA PHE A 91 2.46 2.34 21.52
C PHE A 91 1.48 3.16 20.70
N GLU A 92 1.93 4.27 20.13
CA GLU A 92 1.07 5.08 19.29
C GLU A 92 0.60 4.32 18.06
N LEU A 93 1.55 3.67 17.38
CA LEU A 93 1.21 2.94 16.17
C LEU A 93 0.34 1.74 16.46
N LYS A 94 0.61 1.06 17.55
CA LYS A 94 -0.20 -0.07 17.95
C LYS A 94 -1.64 0.36 18.20
N GLY A 95 -1.82 1.49 18.86
CA GLY A 95 -3.15 2.01 19.12
C GLY A 95 -3.89 2.37 17.85
N LYS A 96 -3.19 3.05 16.94
CA LYS A 96 -3.81 3.44 15.69
C LYS A 96 -4.20 2.23 14.85
N TYR A 97 -3.31 1.27 14.77
CA TYR A 97 -3.58 0.08 13.99
C TYR A 97 -4.80 -0.65 14.53
N LYS A 98 -4.87 -0.78 15.83
CA LYS A 98 -6.01 -1.43 16.47
C LYS A 98 -7.30 -0.68 16.18
N ASN A 99 -7.28 0.63 16.26
CA ASN A 99 -8.44 1.45 15.98
C ASN A 99 -8.94 1.25 14.56
N GLN A 100 -8.03 1.18 13.62
CA GLN A 100 -8.41 0.98 12.23
C GLN A 100 -9.07 -0.38 12.02
N VAL A 101 -8.54 -1.40 12.65
CA VAL A 101 -9.11 -2.72 12.54
C VAL A 101 -10.52 -2.73 13.12
N GLU A 102 -10.71 -2.09 14.25
CA GLU A 102 -12.02 -2.03 14.87
C GLU A 102 -13.02 -1.26 14.03
N LEU A 103 -12.55 -0.18 13.41
CA LEU A 103 -13.42 0.61 12.55
C LEU A 103 -13.93 -0.20 11.37
N SER A 104 -13.07 -0.98 10.79
CA SER A 104 -13.49 -1.79 9.67
C SER A 104 -14.34 -2.96 10.13
N GLY A 105 -14.18 -3.40 11.39
CA GLY A 105 -14.99 -4.50 11.92
C GLY A 105 -16.11 -3.95 12.74
N ASN A 106 -15.81 -3.36 13.85
CA ASN A 106 -16.84 -2.96 14.66
C ASN A 106 -16.37 -2.19 15.73
N ILE A 107 -16.29 -1.69 16.26
CA ILE A 107 -15.82 -0.86 17.04
C ILE A 107 -15.82 -0.81 18.25
N THR A 108 -15.78 -0.63 19.00
CA THR A 108 -15.75 -0.38 20.07
C THR A 108 -14.89 -0.08 20.76
N PHE A 109 -14.60 0.30 21.07
CA PHE A 109 -13.95 0.58 21.71
C PHE A 109 -13.27 0.90 22.42
N ILE A 110 -13.06 1.20 22.72
CA ILE A 110 -12.47 1.54 23.31
C ILE A 110 -11.92 1.86 23.95
N ASP A 111 -11.92 2.25 24.16
CA ASP A 111 -11.40 2.71 24.63
C ASP A 111 -10.89 2.91 25.36
N ASP A 112 -11.09 2.98 25.65
CA ASP A 112 -10.66 3.27 26.19
C ASP A 112 -9.88 3.31 26.78
N VAL A 113 -9.86 3.37 26.83
CA VAL A 113 -9.15 3.51 27.17
C VAL A 113 -8.60 3.85 27.65
N ASN A 114 -8.74 4.22 27.89
CA ASN A 114 -8.29 4.73 28.25
C ASN A 114 -7.90 4.88 28.87
N GLU A 115 -8.25 4.90 29.23
CA GLU A 115 -7.89 5.17 29.68
C GLU A 115 -7.46 5.10 29.96
#